data_4110d2df93f48c64c65eb74a2455ac25
#
_entry.id   4110d2df93f48c64c65eb74a2455ac25
#
_cell.length_a   1.000
_cell.length_b   1.000
_cell.length_c   1.000
_cell.angle_alpha   90.00
_cell.angle_beta   90.00
_cell.angle_gamma   90.00
#
_symmetry.space_group_name_H-M   'P 1'
#
loop_
_entity.id
_entity.type
_entity.pdbx_description
1 polymer ?
#
loop_
_entity_poly.entity_id
_entity_poly.type
_entity_poly.pdbx_seq_one_letter_code
_entity_poly.pdbx_strand_id
1 'polypeptide(L)'
;MGRLDGKRALISGTGGGIGRATALLFAREGAHVVGCDLHADTSDETVELVRASGGRMDAVAPVDLASEEGARRWVDTAVALAGGLDILVNNASAIRFGPIDRLSFADWSFTIRNELDIVFLVTRAAWPHLVAGGGGSIVNVASISASRGAFFMPQNAHGAAKGGVLALTYQLVVEGGPHDIRVNAVSPAMTETPHTTPLLQDPDGPAASIAARAPLGRWGQPADVAHAILFLASDESSHVSGANIPVDGGAAVVG
;
A
#
# COMPACT_ATOMS: atom_id res chain seq x y z
N MET A 1 -14.38 11.10 -18.55
CA MET A 1 -13.26 10.17 -18.64
C MET A 1 -12.56 10.18 -17.28
N GLY A 2 -12.44 9.02 -16.65
CA GLY A 2 -11.76 8.92 -15.34
C GLY A 2 -10.24 9.07 -15.48
N ARG A 3 -9.56 9.38 -14.39
CA ARG A 3 -8.09 9.59 -14.35
C ARG A 3 -7.28 8.31 -14.66
N LEU A 4 -7.92 7.13 -14.53
CA LEU A 4 -7.34 5.80 -14.80
C LEU A 4 -8.14 5.05 -15.87
N ASP A 5 -8.84 5.76 -16.75
CA ASP A 5 -9.68 5.13 -17.76
C ASP A 5 -8.87 4.16 -18.66
N GLY A 6 -9.31 2.92 -18.72
CA GLY A 6 -8.64 1.84 -19.45
C GLY A 6 -7.37 1.28 -18.81
N LYS A 7 -6.90 1.79 -17.67
CA LYS A 7 -5.71 1.26 -16.97
C LYS A 7 -6.03 -0.04 -16.21
N ARG A 8 -5.03 -0.90 -16.09
CA ARG A 8 -5.07 -2.20 -15.39
C ARG A 8 -4.23 -2.10 -14.12
N ALA A 9 -4.89 -2.21 -12.97
CA ALA A 9 -4.27 -1.97 -11.67
C ALA A 9 -4.28 -3.21 -10.78
N LEU A 10 -3.12 -3.64 -10.32
CA LEU A 10 -2.97 -4.64 -9.28
C LEU A 10 -2.79 -3.95 -7.93
N ILE A 11 -3.60 -4.32 -6.93
CA ILE A 11 -3.57 -3.75 -5.58
C ILE A 11 -3.51 -4.88 -4.56
N SER A 12 -2.48 -4.91 -3.72
CA SER A 12 -2.38 -5.89 -2.64
C SER A 12 -3.08 -5.41 -1.36
N GLY A 13 -3.71 -6.35 -0.62
CA GLY A 13 -4.39 -6.04 0.64
C GLY A 13 -5.71 -5.29 0.45
N THR A 14 -6.55 -5.76 -0.48
CA THR A 14 -7.83 -5.10 -0.81
C THR A 14 -8.99 -5.47 0.11
N GLY A 15 -8.80 -6.37 1.08
CA GLY A 15 -9.86 -6.77 2.02
C GLY A 15 -10.32 -5.67 2.97
N GLY A 16 -9.60 -4.55 3.09
CA GLY A 16 -10.01 -3.46 3.98
C GLY A 16 -9.10 -2.22 3.91
N GLY A 17 -9.42 -1.23 4.74
CA GLY A 17 -8.58 -0.05 4.96
C GLY A 17 -8.18 0.68 3.69
N ILE A 18 -6.88 1.01 3.59
CA ILE A 18 -6.31 1.77 2.47
C ILE A 18 -6.47 1.00 1.15
N GLY A 19 -6.25 -0.32 1.16
CA GLY A 19 -6.36 -1.15 -0.05
C GLY A 19 -7.77 -1.15 -0.63
N ARG A 20 -8.80 -1.34 0.20
CA ARG A 20 -10.21 -1.24 -0.20
C ARG A 20 -10.56 0.14 -0.73
N ALA A 21 -10.16 1.20 -0.01
CA ALA A 21 -10.42 2.57 -0.45
C ALA A 21 -9.75 2.90 -1.79
N THR A 22 -8.53 2.40 -2.00
CA THR A 22 -7.81 2.55 -3.27
C THR A 22 -8.51 1.78 -4.39
N ALA A 23 -8.95 0.54 -4.14
CA ALA A 23 -9.67 -0.26 -5.14
C ALA A 23 -10.97 0.41 -5.59
N LEU A 24 -11.78 0.88 -4.65
CA LEU A 24 -13.02 1.62 -4.92
C LEU A 24 -12.77 2.90 -5.72
N LEU A 25 -11.75 3.67 -5.34
CA LEU A 25 -11.39 4.91 -6.02
C LEU A 25 -10.88 4.64 -7.44
N PHE A 26 -9.96 3.69 -7.62
CA PHE A 26 -9.40 3.35 -8.91
C PHE A 26 -10.46 2.84 -9.89
N ALA A 27 -11.35 1.97 -9.43
CA ALA A 27 -12.46 1.48 -10.25
C ALA A 27 -13.42 2.60 -10.66
N ARG A 28 -13.71 3.55 -9.75
CA ARG A 28 -14.50 4.77 -10.05
C ARG A 28 -13.82 5.64 -11.10
N GLU A 29 -12.50 5.69 -11.09
CA GLU A 29 -11.67 6.43 -12.06
C GLU A 29 -11.43 5.65 -13.37
N GLY A 30 -12.11 4.51 -13.58
CA GLY A 30 -12.13 3.77 -14.84
C GLY A 30 -11.12 2.65 -14.96
N ALA A 31 -10.35 2.34 -13.90
CA ALA A 31 -9.42 1.22 -13.92
C ALA A 31 -10.14 -0.13 -13.80
N HIS A 32 -9.58 -1.16 -14.46
CA HIS A 32 -9.82 -2.54 -14.09
C HIS A 32 -8.88 -2.92 -12.94
N VAL A 33 -9.43 -3.13 -11.76
CA VAL A 33 -8.68 -3.49 -10.56
C VAL A 33 -8.64 -5.00 -10.40
N VAL A 34 -7.45 -5.56 -10.08
CA VAL A 34 -7.35 -6.92 -9.59
C VAL A 34 -6.67 -6.92 -8.23
N GLY A 35 -7.44 -7.28 -7.21
CA GLY A 35 -7.02 -7.29 -5.82
C GLY A 35 -6.49 -8.63 -5.35
N CYS A 36 -5.87 -8.64 -4.17
CA CYS A 36 -5.66 -9.85 -3.36
C CYS A 36 -5.71 -9.57 -1.87
N ASP A 37 -5.98 -10.60 -1.10
CA ASP A 37 -5.92 -10.57 0.35
C ASP A 37 -5.64 -11.98 0.91
N LEU A 38 -5.27 -12.06 2.20
CA LEU A 38 -5.21 -13.33 2.95
C LEU A 38 -6.61 -13.87 3.25
N HIS A 39 -7.61 -12.98 3.31
CA HIS A 39 -9.00 -13.29 3.67
C HIS A 39 -9.89 -13.17 2.43
N ALA A 40 -10.45 -14.28 1.98
CA ALA A 40 -11.28 -14.31 0.79
C ALA A 40 -12.59 -13.54 0.96
N ASP A 41 -13.25 -13.69 2.11
CA ASP A 41 -14.52 -13.05 2.45
C ASP A 41 -14.47 -11.52 2.37
N THR A 42 -13.46 -10.91 2.98
CA THR A 42 -13.27 -9.45 2.95
C THR A 42 -12.82 -8.93 1.58
N SER A 43 -12.10 -9.76 0.83
CA SER A 43 -11.72 -9.46 -0.56
C SER A 43 -12.93 -9.50 -1.48
N ASP A 44 -13.80 -10.51 -1.35
CA ASP A 44 -15.03 -10.65 -2.13
C ASP A 44 -16.01 -9.52 -1.82
N GLU A 45 -16.14 -9.11 -0.54
CA GLU A 45 -16.92 -7.91 -0.17
C GLU A 45 -16.46 -6.67 -0.93
N THR A 46 -15.14 -6.48 -1.07
CA THR A 46 -14.61 -5.33 -1.82
C THR A 46 -14.96 -5.42 -3.30
N VAL A 47 -14.90 -6.60 -3.90
CA VAL A 47 -15.33 -6.83 -5.29
C VAL A 47 -16.80 -6.47 -5.48
N GLU A 48 -17.66 -6.90 -4.55
CA GLU A 48 -19.10 -6.58 -4.59
C GLU A 48 -19.36 -5.07 -4.47
N LEU A 49 -18.69 -4.37 -3.56
CA LEU A 49 -18.79 -2.93 -3.40
C LEU A 49 -18.36 -2.16 -4.66
N VAL A 50 -17.28 -2.58 -5.31
CA VAL A 50 -16.82 -2.00 -6.57
C VAL A 50 -17.83 -2.22 -7.67
N ARG A 51 -18.35 -3.44 -7.84
CA ARG A 51 -19.33 -3.79 -8.87
C ARG A 51 -20.66 -3.06 -8.66
N ALA A 52 -21.11 -2.96 -7.41
CA ALA A 52 -22.32 -2.21 -7.05
C ALA A 52 -22.21 -0.71 -7.38
N SER A 53 -20.99 -0.15 -7.39
CA SER A 53 -20.75 1.24 -7.84
C SER A 53 -20.53 1.38 -9.36
N GLY A 54 -20.70 0.30 -10.13
CA GLY A 54 -20.52 0.30 -11.58
C GLY A 54 -19.06 0.18 -12.04
N GLY A 55 -18.13 -0.08 -11.11
CA GLY A 55 -16.72 -0.28 -11.42
C GLY A 55 -16.39 -1.72 -11.82
N ARG A 56 -15.14 -1.96 -12.22
CA ARG A 56 -14.64 -3.27 -12.61
C ARG A 56 -13.55 -3.76 -11.65
N MET A 57 -13.81 -4.87 -10.98
CA MET A 57 -12.84 -5.51 -10.09
C MET A 57 -12.99 -7.03 -10.11
N ASP A 58 -11.83 -7.69 -10.07
CA ASP A 58 -11.65 -9.10 -9.75
C ASP A 58 -10.69 -9.23 -8.56
N ALA A 59 -10.69 -10.39 -7.91
CA ALA A 59 -9.76 -10.66 -6.83
C ALA A 59 -9.23 -12.10 -6.88
N VAL A 60 -8.02 -12.29 -6.37
CA VAL A 60 -7.40 -13.59 -6.16
C VAL A 60 -7.12 -13.73 -4.66
N ALA A 61 -7.95 -14.49 -3.97
CA ALA A 61 -7.84 -14.72 -2.53
C ALA A 61 -8.29 -16.16 -2.20
N PRO A 62 -7.73 -16.80 -1.17
CA PRO A 62 -6.66 -16.31 -0.31
C PRO A 62 -5.27 -16.39 -0.98
N VAL A 63 -4.42 -15.40 -0.73
CA VAL A 63 -3.03 -15.38 -1.20
C VAL A 63 -2.08 -14.90 -0.11
N ASP A 64 -1.06 -15.70 0.19
CA ASP A 64 0.06 -15.29 1.03
C ASP A 64 1.20 -14.73 0.16
N LEU A 65 1.34 -13.40 0.17
CA LEU A 65 2.38 -12.68 -0.56
C LEU A 65 3.77 -12.79 0.09
N ALA A 66 3.86 -13.28 1.32
CA ALA A 66 5.12 -13.50 2.01
C ALA A 66 5.85 -14.76 1.51
N SER A 67 5.30 -15.46 0.54
CA SER A 67 5.93 -16.54 -0.20
C SER A 67 6.17 -16.16 -1.67
N GLU A 68 7.31 -16.57 -2.21
CA GLU A 68 7.66 -16.32 -3.62
C GLU A 68 6.62 -16.92 -4.58
N GLU A 69 6.12 -18.12 -4.28
CA GLU A 69 5.08 -18.79 -5.04
C GLU A 69 3.75 -18.03 -4.99
N GLY A 70 3.34 -17.57 -3.80
CA GLY A 70 2.10 -16.81 -3.62
C GLY A 70 2.12 -15.48 -4.36
N ALA A 71 3.22 -14.73 -4.25
CA ALA A 71 3.39 -13.47 -4.97
C ALA A 71 3.34 -13.67 -6.49
N ARG A 72 4.07 -14.66 -7.02
CA ARG A 72 4.07 -14.98 -8.44
C ARG A 72 2.69 -15.44 -8.92
N ARG A 73 2.05 -16.38 -8.21
CA ARG A 73 0.71 -16.87 -8.55
C ARG A 73 -0.31 -15.74 -8.62
N TRP A 74 -0.30 -14.82 -7.65
CA TRP A 74 -1.20 -13.68 -7.68
C TRP A 74 -0.96 -12.81 -8.91
N VAL A 75 0.28 -12.38 -9.14
CA VAL A 75 0.61 -11.48 -10.25
C VAL A 75 0.28 -12.12 -11.59
N ASP A 76 0.69 -13.37 -11.84
CA ASP A 76 0.43 -14.06 -13.11
C ASP A 76 -1.08 -14.20 -13.37
N THR A 77 -1.85 -14.59 -12.33
CA THR A 77 -3.32 -14.72 -12.43
C THR A 77 -3.97 -13.35 -12.64
N ALA A 78 -3.55 -12.33 -11.91
CA ALA A 78 -4.12 -11.00 -12.00
C ALA A 78 -3.85 -10.34 -13.35
N VAL A 79 -2.65 -10.50 -13.89
CA VAL A 79 -2.31 -10.02 -15.23
C VAL A 79 -3.12 -10.73 -16.31
N ALA A 80 -3.34 -12.04 -16.18
CA ALA A 80 -4.19 -12.80 -17.10
C ALA A 80 -5.66 -12.31 -17.06
N LEU A 81 -6.20 -12.04 -15.87
CA LEU A 81 -7.56 -11.51 -15.68
C LEU A 81 -7.73 -10.09 -16.25
N ALA A 82 -6.73 -9.24 -16.02
CA ALA A 82 -6.74 -7.84 -16.48
C ALA A 82 -6.39 -7.66 -17.95
N GLY A 83 -5.71 -8.64 -18.55
CA GLY A 83 -5.14 -8.55 -19.91
C GLY A 83 -3.87 -7.70 -19.98
N GLY A 84 -3.16 -7.53 -18.87
CA GLY A 84 -1.89 -6.78 -18.76
C GLY A 84 -1.76 -6.03 -17.44
N LEU A 85 -0.76 -5.13 -17.34
CA LEU A 85 -0.45 -4.39 -16.12
C LEU A 85 0.06 -3.00 -16.44
N ASP A 86 -0.56 -1.98 -15.86
CA ASP A 86 -0.15 -0.57 -15.96
C ASP A 86 0.23 0.00 -14.59
N ILE A 87 -0.42 -0.48 -13.51
CA ILE A 87 -0.26 0.08 -12.17
C ILE A 87 -0.14 -1.05 -11.15
N LEU A 88 0.90 -0.97 -10.31
CA LEU A 88 1.06 -1.84 -9.13
C LEU A 88 0.99 -1.01 -7.85
N VAL A 89 0.11 -1.37 -6.92
CA VAL A 89 0.05 -0.78 -5.57
C VAL A 89 0.42 -1.84 -4.53
N ASN A 90 1.59 -1.68 -3.93
CA ASN A 90 2.07 -2.51 -2.82
C ASN A 90 1.52 -1.92 -1.51
N ASN A 91 0.38 -2.43 -1.05
CA ASN A 91 -0.30 -1.94 0.15
C ASN A 91 -0.42 -2.99 1.27
N ALA A 92 -0.46 -4.29 0.95
CA ALA A 92 -0.58 -5.34 1.95
C ALA A 92 0.51 -5.25 3.03
N SER A 93 0.12 -5.47 4.29
CA SER A 93 1.01 -5.34 5.45
C SER A 93 0.47 -6.14 6.63
N ALA A 94 1.37 -6.75 7.40
CA ALA A 94 1.07 -7.31 8.72
C ALA A 94 2.26 -7.08 9.66
N ILE A 95 1.96 -6.69 10.91
CA ILE A 95 2.92 -6.10 11.84
C ILE A 95 2.89 -6.82 13.19
N ARG A 96 4.04 -6.91 13.83
CA ARG A 96 4.21 -7.23 15.25
C ARG A 96 4.96 -6.09 15.92
N PHE A 97 4.38 -5.56 16.99
CA PHE A 97 4.99 -4.47 17.76
C PHE A 97 5.60 -5.00 19.06
N GLY A 98 6.65 -4.34 19.54
CA GLY A 98 7.25 -4.62 20.82
C GLY A 98 8.48 -3.76 21.08
N PRO A 99 8.82 -3.49 22.37
CA PRO A 99 10.04 -2.79 22.71
C PRO A 99 11.26 -3.66 22.37
N ILE A 100 12.41 -3.01 22.12
CA ILE A 100 13.63 -3.65 21.60
C ILE A 100 14.15 -4.78 22.49
N ASP A 101 13.96 -4.68 23.78
CA ASP A 101 14.42 -5.66 24.76
C ASP A 101 13.50 -6.89 24.88
N ARG A 102 12.27 -6.82 24.30
CA ARG A 102 11.26 -7.88 24.42
C ARG A 102 10.71 -8.36 23.07
N LEU A 103 10.96 -7.64 21.96
CA LEU A 103 10.57 -8.09 20.64
C LEU A 103 11.36 -9.36 20.28
N SER A 104 10.66 -10.47 20.07
CA SER A 104 11.32 -11.70 19.65
C SER A 104 11.89 -11.59 18.23
N PHE A 105 12.95 -12.35 17.93
CA PHE A 105 13.45 -12.41 16.54
C PHE A 105 12.40 -12.97 15.57
N ALA A 106 11.50 -13.82 16.05
CA ALA A 106 10.38 -14.33 15.24
C ALA A 106 9.39 -13.21 14.87
N ASP A 107 9.02 -12.33 15.81
CA ASP A 107 8.13 -11.18 15.55
C ASP A 107 8.81 -10.11 14.69
N TRP A 108 10.10 -9.87 14.92
CA TRP A 108 10.91 -9.04 14.02
C TRP A 108 10.86 -9.59 12.59
N SER A 109 11.20 -10.86 12.40
CA SER A 109 11.25 -11.52 11.08
C SER A 109 9.86 -11.59 10.44
N PHE A 110 8.80 -11.79 11.24
CA PHE A 110 7.43 -11.70 10.75
C PHE A 110 7.14 -10.32 10.14
N THR A 111 7.48 -9.25 10.84
CA THR A 111 7.24 -7.88 10.36
C THR A 111 8.05 -7.57 9.11
N ILE A 112 9.35 -7.89 9.09
CA ILE A 112 10.20 -7.69 7.90
C ILE A 112 9.62 -8.42 6.69
N ARG A 113 9.25 -9.70 6.86
CA ARG A 113 8.66 -10.51 5.79
C ARG A 113 7.35 -9.92 5.26
N ASN A 114 6.47 -9.51 6.15
CA ASN A 114 5.13 -9.05 5.79
C ASN A 114 5.02 -7.55 5.48
N GLU A 115 6.12 -6.79 5.50
CA GLU A 115 6.14 -5.38 5.13
C GLU A 115 7.21 -5.00 4.11
N LEU A 116 8.33 -5.74 4.05
CA LEU A 116 9.42 -5.46 3.13
C LEU A 116 9.55 -6.54 2.07
N ASP A 117 9.69 -7.82 2.48
CA ASP A 117 9.89 -8.91 1.53
C ASP A 117 8.69 -9.03 0.56
N ILE A 118 7.45 -8.84 1.04
CA ILE A 118 6.27 -8.87 0.16
C ILE A 118 6.34 -7.80 -0.94
N VAL A 119 6.85 -6.60 -0.64
CA VAL A 119 7.01 -5.53 -1.64
C VAL A 119 8.01 -5.94 -2.71
N PHE A 120 9.13 -6.51 -2.29
CA PHE A 120 10.15 -7.03 -3.20
C PHE A 120 9.60 -8.18 -4.06
N LEU A 121 8.98 -9.19 -3.44
CA LEU A 121 8.50 -10.39 -4.14
C LEU A 121 7.41 -10.05 -5.18
N VAL A 122 6.46 -9.22 -4.80
CA VAL A 122 5.38 -8.78 -5.69
C VAL A 122 5.93 -7.91 -6.82
N THR A 123 6.80 -6.94 -6.51
CA THR A 123 7.40 -6.08 -7.53
C THR A 123 8.24 -6.89 -8.52
N ARG A 124 9.05 -7.83 -8.02
CA ARG A 124 9.84 -8.74 -8.87
C ARG A 124 8.97 -9.56 -9.81
N ALA A 125 7.84 -10.08 -9.32
CA ALA A 125 6.91 -10.83 -10.16
C ALA A 125 6.21 -9.94 -11.20
N ALA A 126 5.85 -8.71 -10.83
CA ALA A 126 5.16 -7.76 -11.70
C ALA A 126 6.08 -7.11 -12.76
N TRP A 127 7.38 -7.03 -12.49
CA TRP A 127 8.35 -6.30 -13.31
C TRP A 127 8.35 -6.68 -14.80
N PRO A 128 8.43 -7.98 -15.16
CA PRO A 128 8.40 -8.37 -16.59
C PRO A 128 7.13 -7.93 -17.31
N HIS A 129 5.99 -7.91 -16.60
CA HIS A 129 4.70 -7.51 -17.17
C HIS A 129 4.61 -6.01 -17.41
N LEU A 130 5.17 -5.19 -16.51
CA LEU A 130 5.28 -3.74 -16.70
C LEU A 130 6.20 -3.41 -17.88
N VAL A 131 7.36 -4.06 -17.96
CA VAL A 131 8.30 -3.90 -19.09
C VAL A 131 7.63 -4.30 -20.42
N ALA A 132 6.96 -5.43 -20.46
CA ALA A 132 6.25 -5.92 -21.66
C ALA A 132 5.07 -5.01 -22.03
N GLY A 133 4.46 -4.32 -21.06
CA GLY A 133 3.39 -3.34 -21.26
C GLY A 133 3.87 -1.98 -21.79
N GLY A 134 5.18 -1.76 -21.84
CA GLY A 134 5.79 -0.49 -22.27
C GLY A 134 5.88 0.56 -21.16
N GLY A 135 5.89 0.14 -19.90
CA GLY A 135 6.04 1.02 -18.73
C GLY A 135 4.87 0.95 -17.74
N GLY A 136 4.83 1.88 -16.80
CA GLY A 136 3.75 1.95 -15.81
C GLY A 136 4.10 2.68 -14.52
N SER A 137 3.29 2.50 -13.50
CA SER A 137 3.48 3.13 -12.19
C SER A 137 3.45 2.11 -11.06
N ILE A 138 4.48 2.15 -10.20
CA ILE A 138 4.51 1.40 -8.93
C ILE A 138 4.34 2.40 -7.80
N VAL A 139 3.38 2.16 -6.91
CA VAL A 139 3.17 2.95 -5.70
C VAL A 139 3.31 2.05 -4.47
N ASN A 140 4.30 2.33 -3.65
CA ASN A 140 4.58 1.60 -2.42
C ASN A 140 3.97 2.32 -1.21
N VAL A 141 3.21 1.61 -0.38
CA VAL A 141 2.72 2.15 0.89
C VAL A 141 3.78 1.95 1.97
N ALA A 142 4.53 3.01 2.24
CA ALA A 142 5.51 3.11 3.31
C ALA A 142 4.84 3.55 4.63
N SER A 143 5.48 4.40 5.42
CA SER A 143 4.96 5.00 6.66
C SER A 143 5.84 6.18 7.05
N ILE A 144 5.31 7.17 7.78
CA ILE A 144 6.14 8.19 8.43
C ILE A 144 7.14 7.58 9.42
N SER A 145 6.87 6.38 9.94
CA SER A 145 7.78 5.62 10.82
C SER A 145 9.07 5.19 10.12
N ALA A 146 9.13 5.27 8.79
CA ALA A 146 10.37 5.04 8.02
C ALA A 146 11.47 6.09 8.31
N SER A 147 11.07 7.29 8.73
CA SER A 147 11.98 8.42 8.96
C SER A 147 11.88 9.04 10.35
N ARG A 148 10.99 8.54 11.20
CA ARG A 148 10.70 9.11 12.54
C ARG A 148 10.44 8.03 13.58
N GLY A 149 10.81 8.30 14.84
CA GLY A 149 10.39 7.50 15.98
C GLY A 149 8.93 7.80 16.36
N ALA A 150 8.22 6.80 16.88
CA ALA A 150 6.87 6.94 17.42
C ALA A 150 6.93 6.97 18.95
N PHE A 151 6.34 8.00 19.57
CA PHE A 151 6.39 8.16 21.02
C PHE A 151 5.47 7.20 21.78
N PHE A 152 4.39 6.79 21.16
CA PHE A 152 3.26 6.12 21.81
C PHE A 152 3.35 4.60 21.75
N MET A 153 4.17 4.07 20.84
CA MET A 153 4.31 2.64 20.65
C MET A 153 5.66 2.31 20.02
N PRO A 154 6.40 1.33 20.54
CA PRO A 154 7.64 0.86 19.93
C PRO A 154 7.37 0.28 18.52
N GLN A 155 7.99 0.87 17.50
CA GLN A 155 7.79 0.50 16.08
C GLN A 155 9.11 0.14 15.39
N ASN A 156 10.08 -0.45 16.11
CA ASN A 156 11.42 -0.71 15.60
C ASN A 156 11.43 -1.58 14.32
N ALA A 157 10.77 -2.73 14.31
CA ALA A 157 10.69 -3.59 13.14
C ALA A 157 9.89 -2.94 11.99
N HIS A 158 8.76 -2.28 12.31
CA HIS A 158 7.95 -1.54 11.34
C HIS A 158 8.75 -0.39 10.70
N GLY A 159 9.40 0.45 11.51
CA GLY A 159 10.22 1.54 11.01
C GLY A 159 11.36 1.05 10.12
N ALA A 160 12.04 -0.05 10.51
CA ALA A 160 13.07 -0.66 9.71
C ALA A 160 12.55 -1.20 8.37
N ALA A 161 11.41 -1.92 8.38
CA ALA A 161 10.78 -2.44 7.18
C ALA A 161 10.35 -1.30 6.23
N LYS A 162 9.65 -0.28 6.75
CA LYS A 162 9.16 0.85 5.93
C LYS A 162 10.30 1.76 5.45
N GLY A 163 11.40 1.87 6.23
CA GLY A 163 12.64 2.47 5.77
C GLY A 163 13.26 1.69 4.61
N GLY A 164 13.25 0.36 4.68
CA GLY A 164 13.65 -0.53 3.60
C GLY A 164 12.78 -0.36 2.34
N VAL A 165 11.46 -0.19 2.50
CA VAL A 165 10.54 0.08 1.37
C VAL A 165 10.89 1.40 0.67
N LEU A 166 11.23 2.47 1.41
CA LEU A 166 11.68 3.73 0.80
C LEU A 166 13.02 3.55 0.05
N ALA A 167 13.99 2.87 0.68
CA ALA A 167 15.27 2.59 0.03
C ALA A 167 15.09 1.76 -1.24
N LEU A 168 14.24 0.72 -1.21
CA LEU A 168 13.91 -0.09 -2.38
C LEU A 168 13.23 0.76 -3.46
N THR A 169 12.30 1.66 -3.08
CA THR A 169 11.65 2.59 -4.02
C THR A 169 12.69 3.37 -4.82
N TYR A 170 13.72 3.93 -4.17
CA TYR A 170 14.76 4.70 -4.84
C TYR A 170 15.62 3.86 -5.79
N GLN A 171 15.95 2.63 -5.43
CA GLN A 171 16.70 1.72 -6.32
C GLN A 171 15.87 1.36 -7.57
N LEU A 172 14.59 1.05 -7.38
CA LEU A 172 13.68 0.71 -8.48
C LEU A 172 13.42 1.87 -9.45
N VAL A 173 13.57 3.13 -9.04
CA VAL A 173 13.54 4.29 -9.96
C VAL A 173 14.63 4.20 -11.00
N VAL A 174 15.85 3.83 -10.58
CA VAL A 174 17.01 3.74 -11.48
C VAL A 174 16.82 2.58 -12.47
N GLU A 175 16.32 1.44 -11.98
CA GLU A 175 16.06 0.28 -12.83
C GLU A 175 14.85 0.48 -13.77
N GLY A 176 13.83 1.20 -13.28
CA GLY A 176 12.57 1.42 -14.01
C GLY A 176 12.65 2.48 -15.10
N GLY A 177 13.50 3.50 -14.93
CA GLY A 177 13.60 4.63 -15.85
C GLY A 177 13.81 4.23 -17.33
N PRO A 178 14.72 3.31 -17.67
CA PRO A 178 14.88 2.83 -19.05
C PRO A 178 13.67 2.11 -19.66
N HIS A 179 12.68 1.77 -18.85
CA HIS A 179 11.46 1.05 -19.21
C HIS A 179 10.18 1.88 -19.04
N ASP A 180 10.29 3.20 -18.82
CA ASP A 180 9.16 4.08 -18.51
C ASP A 180 8.34 3.64 -17.29
N ILE A 181 8.97 2.99 -16.32
CA ILE A 181 8.37 2.60 -15.05
C ILE A 181 8.70 3.66 -13.99
N ARG A 182 7.68 4.37 -13.51
CA ARG A 182 7.81 5.28 -12.38
C ARG A 182 7.60 4.53 -11.08
N VAL A 183 8.39 4.83 -10.06
CA VAL A 183 8.27 4.18 -8.75
C VAL A 183 8.25 5.25 -7.67
N ASN A 184 7.17 5.28 -6.88
CA ASN A 184 6.95 6.27 -5.82
C ASN A 184 6.44 5.60 -4.54
N ALA A 185 6.44 6.36 -3.46
CA ALA A 185 5.89 5.92 -2.19
C ALA A 185 4.89 6.94 -1.63
N VAL A 186 3.95 6.46 -0.83
CA VAL A 186 3.15 7.25 0.10
C VAL A 186 3.51 6.84 1.52
N SER A 187 3.59 7.80 2.44
CA SER A 187 3.90 7.56 3.85
C SER A 187 2.75 8.04 4.74
N PRO A 188 1.77 7.17 5.00
CA PRO A 188 0.69 7.51 5.94
C PRO A 188 1.20 7.67 7.36
N ALA A 189 0.54 8.53 8.13
CA ALA A 189 0.50 8.46 9.59
C ALA A 189 -0.59 7.47 10.03
N MET A 190 -1.01 7.57 11.29
CA MET A 190 -2.10 6.77 11.81
C MET A 190 -3.37 7.04 11.00
N THR A 191 -3.87 6.00 10.37
CA THR A 191 -5.04 6.02 9.49
C THR A 191 -6.10 5.09 10.07
N GLU A 192 -7.35 5.51 10.06
CA GLU A 192 -8.47 4.72 10.57
C GLU A 192 -8.76 3.54 9.62
N THR A 193 -8.40 2.35 10.06
CA THR A 193 -8.57 1.09 9.35
C THR A 193 -9.14 0.05 10.30
N PRO A 194 -9.68 -1.08 9.84
CA PRO A 194 -10.11 -2.16 10.73
C PRO A 194 -9.04 -2.60 11.72
N HIS A 195 -7.76 -2.54 11.33
CA HIS A 195 -6.64 -2.90 12.20
C HIS A 195 -6.35 -1.84 13.29
N THR A 196 -6.54 -0.56 13.01
CA THR A 196 -6.24 0.54 13.93
C THR A 196 -7.45 1.00 14.73
N THR A 197 -8.65 0.73 14.26
CA THR A 197 -9.92 1.11 14.93
C THR A 197 -9.97 0.71 16.41
N PRO A 198 -9.55 -0.48 16.86
CA PRO A 198 -9.53 -0.82 18.28
C PRO A 198 -8.64 0.11 19.12
N LEU A 199 -7.55 0.61 18.54
CA LEU A 199 -6.66 1.59 19.22
C LEU A 199 -7.29 2.97 19.28
N LEU A 200 -8.16 3.32 18.32
CA LEU A 200 -8.81 4.62 18.22
C LEU A 200 -10.00 4.76 19.16
N GLN A 201 -10.61 3.63 19.51
CA GLN A 201 -11.79 3.58 20.38
C GLN A 201 -11.46 3.61 21.87
N ASP A 202 -10.19 3.51 22.25
CA ASP A 202 -9.76 3.65 23.64
C ASP A 202 -9.61 5.15 23.98
N PRO A 203 -10.54 5.75 24.77
CA PRO A 203 -10.53 7.17 25.07
C PRO A 203 -9.35 7.58 25.96
N ASP A 204 -8.80 6.64 26.73
CA ASP A 204 -7.65 6.83 27.62
C ASP A 204 -6.34 6.34 26.93
N GLY A 205 -6.46 5.82 25.74
CA GLY A 205 -5.36 5.29 24.97
C GLY A 205 -4.45 6.36 24.37
N PRO A 206 -3.25 5.97 23.92
CA PRO A 206 -2.29 6.90 23.30
C PRO A 206 -2.84 7.52 22.01
N ALA A 207 -3.87 6.92 21.44
CA ALA A 207 -4.47 7.36 20.19
C ALA A 207 -4.99 8.80 20.22
N ALA A 208 -5.74 9.18 21.24
CA ALA A 208 -6.27 10.54 21.36
C ALA A 208 -5.15 11.61 21.32
N SER A 209 -4.01 11.32 21.98
CA SER A 209 -2.85 12.22 21.99
C SER A 209 -2.17 12.35 20.64
N ILE A 210 -2.27 11.34 19.77
CA ILE A 210 -1.67 11.34 18.44
C ILE A 210 -2.50 12.21 17.48
N ALA A 211 -3.83 12.08 17.48
CA ALA A 211 -4.69 12.94 16.67
C ALA A 211 -4.50 14.42 17.04
N ALA A 212 -4.39 14.73 18.35
CA ALA A 212 -4.16 16.09 18.85
C ALA A 212 -2.79 16.68 18.41
N ARG A 213 -1.81 15.84 18.09
CA ARG A 213 -0.48 16.28 17.64
C ARG A 213 -0.39 16.48 16.13
N ALA A 214 -1.28 15.90 15.35
CA ALA A 214 -1.34 16.19 13.92
C ALA A 214 -1.88 17.61 13.73
N PRO A 215 -1.20 18.51 13.02
CA PRO A 215 -1.68 19.87 12.79
C PRO A 215 -3.10 19.97 12.24
N LEU A 216 -3.55 19.00 11.45
CA LEU A 216 -4.93 18.91 10.97
C LEU A 216 -5.92 18.38 12.02
N GLY A 217 -5.49 17.99 13.21
CA GLY A 217 -6.32 17.64 14.36
C GLY A 217 -7.22 16.40 14.19
N ARG A 218 -6.91 15.54 13.23
CA ARG A 218 -7.69 14.31 12.97
C ARG A 218 -6.82 13.15 12.54
N TRP A 219 -7.37 11.95 12.66
CA TRP A 219 -6.83 10.75 12.03
C TRP A 219 -6.91 10.84 10.50
N GLY A 220 -5.95 10.24 9.82
CA GLY A 220 -6.07 9.98 8.41
C GLY A 220 -7.22 9.02 8.12
N GLN A 221 -7.95 9.26 7.06
CA GLN A 221 -8.92 8.32 6.53
C GLN A 221 -8.29 7.50 5.40
N PRO A 222 -8.71 6.25 5.16
CA PRO A 222 -8.24 5.46 4.02
C PRO A 222 -8.33 6.21 2.68
N ALA A 223 -9.37 7.02 2.51
CA ALA A 223 -9.56 7.85 1.34
C ALA A 223 -8.47 8.93 1.16
N ASP A 224 -7.96 9.51 2.25
CA ASP A 224 -6.87 10.50 2.17
C ASP A 224 -5.63 9.88 1.50
N VAL A 225 -5.30 8.64 1.89
CA VAL A 225 -4.16 7.90 1.34
C VAL A 225 -4.44 7.46 -0.10
N ALA A 226 -5.66 6.95 -0.38
CA ALA A 226 -6.06 6.51 -1.71
C ALA A 226 -5.95 7.63 -2.76
N HIS A 227 -6.28 8.89 -2.40
CA HIS A 227 -6.14 10.02 -3.31
C HIS A 227 -4.67 10.34 -3.66
N ALA A 228 -3.75 10.21 -2.70
CA ALA A 228 -2.32 10.36 -2.98
C ALA A 228 -1.79 9.23 -3.87
N ILE A 229 -2.24 7.99 -3.62
CA ILE A 229 -1.93 6.83 -4.47
C ILE A 229 -2.47 7.06 -5.89
N LEU A 230 -3.70 7.54 -6.04
CA LEU A 230 -4.32 7.83 -7.33
C LEU A 230 -3.50 8.86 -8.12
N PHE A 231 -3.06 9.95 -7.48
CA PHE A 231 -2.19 10.93 -8.13
C PHE A 231 -0.91 10.30 -8.67
N LEU A 232 -0.21 9.52 -7.84
CA LEU A 232 1.04 8.86 -8.24
C LEU A 232 0.84 7.76 -9.31
N ALA A 233 -0.32 7.14 -9.34
CA ALA A 233 -0.67 6.10 -10.31
C ALA A 233 -1.09 6.69 -11.66
N SER A 234 -1.63 7.90 -11.70
CA SER A 234 -2.16 8.54 -12.90
C SER A 234 -1.09 9.23 -13.75
N ASP A 235 -1.46 9.61 -14.98
CA ASP A 235 -0.60 10.34 -15.91
C ASP A 235 -0.33 11.78 -15.46
N GLU A 236 -1.09 12.31 -14.46
CA GLU A 236 -0.83 13.62 -13.83
C GLU A 236 0.54 13.68 -13.14
N SER A 237 1.09 12.54 -12.74
CA SER A 237 2.41 12.39 -12.14
C SER A 237 3.46 11.83 -13.12
N SER A 238 3.29 12.06 -14.43
CA SER A 238 4.15 11.49 -15.48
C SER A 238 5.65 11.80 -15.33
N HIS A 239 6.02 12.87 -14.64
CA HIS A 239 7.42 13.24 -14.36
C HIS A 239 7.78 13.12 -12.87
N VAL A 240 6.99 12.35 -12.08
CA VAL A 240 7.23 12.12 -10.66
C VAL A 240 7.69 10.67 -10.48
N SER A 241 8.96 10.47 -10.12
CA SER A 241 9.55 9.18 -9.79
C SER A 241 10.55 9.36 -8.65
N GLY A 242 10.51 8.49 -7.65
CA GLY A 242 11.31 8.61 -6.42
C GLY A 242 10.69 9.53 -5.36
N ALA A 243 9.48 9.99 -5.54
CA ALA A 243 8.81 10.78 -4.51
C ALA A 243 8.34 9.89 -3.35
N ASN A 244 8.38 10.46 -2.14
CA ASN A 244 7.69 9.95 -0.97
C ASN A 244 6.72 11.03 -0.50
N ILE A 245 5.42 10.78 -0.60
CA ILE A 245 4.38 11.74 -0.19
C ILE A 245 3.88 11.39 1.21
N PRO A 246 4.18 12.19 2.25
CA PRO A 246 3.57 12.04 3.55
C PRO A 246 2.06 12.32 3.47
N VAL A 247 1.25 11.40 4.01
CA VAL A 247 -0.21 11.57 4.14
C VAL A 247 -0.53 11.48 5.63
N ASP A 248 -0.25 12.54 6.36
CA ASP A 248 -0.03 12.51 7.80
C ASP A 248 -0.63 13.70 8.57
N GLY A 249 -1.36 14.57 7.88
CA GLY A 249 -1.93 15.77 8.50
C GLY A 249 -0.89 16.76 9.05
N GLY A 250 0.35 16.67 8.56
CA GLY A 250 1.48 17.48 9.00
C GLY A 250 2.26 16.90 10.18
N ALA A 251 1.93 15.67 10.63
CA ALA A 251 2.57 15.06 11.80
C ALA A 251 4.08 14.84 11.62
N ALA A 252 4.57 14.73 10.39
CA ALA A 252 5.98 14.50 10.12
C ALA A 252 6.87 15.74 10.27
N VAL A 253 6.32 16.96 10.26
CA VAL A 253 7.10 18.22 10.24
C VAL A 253 7.00 19.03 11.54
N VAL A 254 6.21 18.56 12.50
CA VAL A 254 6.14 19.17 13.83
C VAL A 254 6.98 18.38 14.83
N GLY A 255 7.62 19.09 15.79
CA GLY A 255 8.47 18.54 16.84
C GLY A 255 7.69 17.96 18.01
#